data_f77200e83f59f82b159cff517695307c
#
_entry.id   f77200e83f59f82b159cff517695307c
#
_cell.length_a   1.000
_cell.length_b   1.000
_cell.length_c   1.000
_cell.angle_alpha   90.00
_cell.angle_beta   90.00
_cell.angle_gamma   90.00
#
_symmetry.space_group_name_H-M   'P 1'
#
loop_
_entity.id
_entity.type
_entity.pdbx_description
1 polymer ?
#
loop_
_entity_poly.entity_id
_entity_poly.type
_entity_poly.pdbx_seq_one_letter_code
_entity_poly.pdbx_strand_id
1 'polypeptide(L)'
;KRAAGPGESSYAANIPCARQDTAWVLDDGKGRMYQYSGIAEGKTPKQEKDILLDKRLFRSLDFDLKDASTVVIPDYSGENRFSWASLSYGELLRKSEQIPVSDPELLRESAPAVAQGWNSFVSFSPDKKILVSVTQFGDRLDIYSMASQKHIGELGGDGEPQFKVSPEGYGLPAGRICYYDVQVTDQYIYTIYDGRKFKDIMKLADAYQQGGKILRISTHEGDVVKTYVLDRPIAGIYVDEAAGMLFGLDVNADEQIVKFPLELE
;
A
#
# COMPACT_ATOMS: atom_id res chain seq x y z
N LYS A 1 -16.97 -13.29 -17.51
CA LYS A 1 -16.54 -11.94 -17.08
C LYS A 1 -17.65 -10.98 -17.48
N ARG A 2 -18.42 -10.42 -16.52
CA ARG A 2 -19.28 -9.28 -16.80
C ARG A 2 -18.37 -8.07 -17.05
N ALA A 3 -18.59 -7.36 -18.14
CA ALA A 3 -18.00 -6.03 -18.31
C ALA A 3 -18.61 -5.11 -17.23
N ALA A 4 -17.76 -4.38 -16.51
CA ALA A 4 -18.24 -3.41 -15.54
C ALA A 4 -19.04 -2.32 -16.25
N GLY A 5 -20.24 -2.02 -15.74
CA GLY A 5 -21.10 -0.95 -16.25
C GLY A 5 -20.57 0.45 -15.89
N PRO A 6 -21.21 1.52 -16.38
CA PRO A 6 -20.91 2.88 -15.94
C PRO A 6 -21.10 2.99 -14.42
N GLY A 7 -20.08 3.46 -13.70
CA GLY A 7 -20.08 3.58 -12.23
C GLY A 7 -19.66 2.32 -11.47
N GLU A 8 -19.44 1.18 -12.14
CA GLU A 8 -18.88 -0.01 -11.52
C GLU A 8 -17.34 0.01 -11.64
N SER A 9 -16.63 -0.20 -10.52
CA SER A 9 -15.18 -0.38 -10.52
C SER A 9 -14.82 -1.74 -11.09
N SER A 10 -13.82 -1.80 -11.95
CA SER A 10 -13.32 -3.07 -12.48
C SER A 10 -12.28 -3.71 -11.55
N TYR A 11 -11.53 -2.90 -10.85
CA TYR A 11 -10.52 -3.26 -9.86
C TYR A 11 -10.29 -2.05 -8.96
N ALA A 12 -11.02 -1.95 -7.85
CA ALA A 12 -10.74 -0.94 -6.86
C ALA A 12 -9.46 -1.33 -6.13
N ALA A 13 -8.44 -0.52 -6.32
CA ALA A 13 -7.31 -0.49 -5.41
C ALA A 13 -7.73 0.26 -4.14
N ASN A 14 -6.87 0.35 -3.19
CA ASN A 14 -7.08 0.89 -1.85
C ASN A 14 -7.95 2.18 -1.78
N ILE A 15 -8.55 2.45 -0.62
CA ILE A 15 -9.28 3.69 -0.28
C ILE A 15 -8.57 4.34 0.92
N PRO A 16 -7.30 4.79 0.78
CA PRO A 16 -6.49 5.21 1.92
C PRO A 16 -6.92 6.54 2.54
N CYS A 17 -7.78 7.31 1.88
CA CYS A 17 -8.11 8.65 2.32
C CYS A 17 -9.60 8.92 2.32
N ALA A 18 -10.26 8.62 3.44
CA ALA A 18 -11.49 9.30 3.80
C ALA A 18 -11.13 10.51 4.67
N ARG A 19 -11.23 11.72 4.12
CA ARG A 19 -11.16 12.95 4.91
C ARG A 19 -12.54 13.53 5.05
N GLN A 20 -13.02 13.61 6.30
CA GLN A 20 -14.36 14.10 6.61
C GLN A 20 -15.43 13.29 5.86
N ASP A 21 -16.01 13.84 4.82
CA ASP A 21 -17.11 13.26 4.04
C ASP A 21 -16.67 12.85 2.62
N THR A 22 -15.38 12.73 2.35
CA THR A 22 -14.84 12.41 1.02
C THR A 22 -13.93 11.20 1.03
N ALA A 23 -14.03 10.39 -0.02
CA ALA A 23 -13.11 9.28 -0.29
C ALA A 23 -12.55 9.36 -1.72
N TRP A 24 -11.32 8.90 -1.87
CA TRP A 24 -10.71 8.68 -3.17
C TRP A 24 -10.59 7.19 -3.45
N VAL A 25 -10.80 6.82 -4.71
CA VAL A 25 -10.69 5.44 -5.18
C VAL A 25 -9.82 5.41 -6.43
N LEU A 26 -8.80 4.57 -6.41
CA LEU A 26 -8.01 4.24 -7.60
C LEU A 26 -8.61 2.99 -8.25
N ASP A 27 -9.07 3.11 -9.50
CA ASP A 27 -9.47 1.98 -10.35
C ASP A 27 -8.32 1.64 -11.29
N ASP A 28 -7.50 0.68 -10.88
CA ASP A 28 -6.35 0.24 -11.66
C ASP A 28 -6.77 -0.33 -13.02
N GLY A 29 -7.87 -1.07 -13.07
CA GLY A 29 -8.38 -1.67 -14.32
C GLY A 29 -8.78 -0.65 -15.37
N LYS A 30 -9.25 0.53 -14.96
CA LYS A 30 -9.63 1.65 -15.84
C LYS A 30 -8.55 2.71 -15.95
N GLY A 31 -7.53 2.69 -15.10
CA GLY A 31 -6.51 3.73 -15.01
C GLY A 31 -7.11 5.07 -14.59
N ARG A 32 -8.01 5.07 -13.60
CA ARG A 32 -8.75 6.27 -13.18
C ARG A 32 -8.73 6.43 -11.67
N MET A 33 -8.80 7.69 -11.26
CA MET A 33 -9.10 8.05 -9.88
C MET A 33 -10.46 8.73 -9.78
N TYR A 34 -11.23 8.31 -8.79
CA TYR A 34 -12.53 8.87 -8.49
C TYR A 34 -12.52 9.55 -7.13
N GLN A 35 -13.21 10.68 -7.01
CA GLN A 35 -13.53 11.29 -5.72
C GLN A 35 -15.02 11.17 -5.46
N TYR A 36 -15.37 10.70 -4.28
CA TYR A 36 -16.74 10.60 -3.79
C TYR A 36 -16.94 11.50 -2.58
N SER A 37 -18.13 12.09 -2.44
CA SER A 37 -18.60 12.78 -1.24
C SER A 37 -19.86 12.13 -0.70
N GLY A 38 -20.32 12.53 0.50
CA GLY A 38 -21.53 12.01 1.13
C GLY A 38 -21.38 10.61 1.73
N ILE A 39 -20.16 10.19 2.06
CA ILE A 39 -19.89 8.84 2.60
C ILE A 39 -20.18 8.72 4.09
N ALA A 40 -20.06 9.82 4.86
CA ALA A 40 -20.18 9.80 6.33
C ALA A 40 -21.64 9.65 6.82
N GLU A 41 -22.63 9.95 6.01
CA GLU A 41 -24.03 10.06 6.43
C GLU A 41 -24.92 8.87 6.04
N GLY A 42 -24.33 7.74 5.57
CA GLY A 42 -25.09 6.57 5.09
C GLY A 42 -25.97 6.87 3.86
N LYS A 43 -25.73 7.99 3.19
CA LYS A 43 -26.33 8.34 1.89
C LYS A 43 -25.63 7.62 0.75
N THR A 44 -26.24 7.58 -0.41
CA THR A 44 -25.56 7.12 -1.63
C THR A 44 -24.43 8.10 -1.95
N PRO A 45 -23.15 7.64 -1.96
CA PRO A 45 -22.04 8.51 -2.28
C PRO A 45 -22.19 9.14 -3.66
N LYS A 46 -21.85 10.43 -3.77
CA LYS A 46 -21.87 11.18 -5.01
C LYS A 46 -20.47 11.27 -5.59
N GLN A 47 -20.31 10.87 -6.86
CA GLN A 47 -19.06 11.05 -7.56
C GLN A 47 -18.84 12.52 -7.92
N GLU A 48 -17.77 13.10 -7.39
CA GLU A 48 -17.41 14.51 -7.59
C GLU A 48 -16.36 14.69 -8.68
N LYS A 49 -15.42 13.71 -8.79
CA LYS A 49 -14.37 13.74 -9.80
C LYS A 49 -14.20 12.39 -10.46
N ASP A 50 -13.78 12.44 -11.72
CA ASP A 50 -13.39 11.30 -12.55
C ASP A 50 -12.14 11.71 -13.35
N ILE A 51 -10.98 11.21 -12.96
CA ILE A 51 -9.69 11.63 -13.46
C ILE A 51 -9.04 10.46 -14.19
N LEU A 52 -8.83 10.62 -15.50
CA LEU A 52 -8.04 9.67 -16.28
C LEU A 52 -6.56 9.88 -15.99
N LEU A 53 -5.88 8.85 -15.52
CA LEU A 53 -4.46 8.89 -15.22
C LEU A 53 -3.60 8.77 -16.49
N ASP A 54 -2.45 9.44 -16.49
CA ASP A 54 -1.42 9.34 -17.52
C ASP A 54 -1.01 7.87 -17.74
N LYS A 55 -0.87 7.46 -18.99
CA LYS A 55 -0.48 6.08 -19.35
C LYS A 55 0.90 5.66 -18.83
N ARG A 56 1.73 6.62 -18.45
CA ARG A 56 3.05 6.39 -17.82
C ARG A 56 2.95 6.09 -16.32
N LEU A 57 1.78 6.26 -15.70
CA LEU A 57 1.49 5.81 -14.36
C LEU A 57 1.17 4.33 -14.44
N PHE A 58 2.19 3.51 -14.25
CA PHE A 58 2.04 2.08 -14.23
C PHE A 58 1.26 1.65 -12.98
N ARG A 59 0.45 0.64 -13.15
CA ARG A 59 -0.57 0.18 -12.22
C ARG A 59 0.00 -0.15 -10.85
N SER A 60 -0.60 0.43 -9.84
CA SER A 60 -0.35 0.08 -8.45
C SER A 60 -1.67 -0.22 -7.75
N LEU A 61 -1.59 -1.03 -6.71
CA LEU A 61 -2.74 -1.36 -5.87
C LEU A 61 -2.87 -0.42 -4.67
N ASP A 62 -2.05 0.62 -4.60
CA ASP A 62 -2.05 1.55 -3.48
C ASP A 62 -1.75 2.99 -3.90
N PHE A 63 -2.10 3.94 -3.05
CA PHE A 63 -1.79 5.36 -3.19
C PHE A 63 -2.04 6.10 -1.88
N ASP A 64 -1.43 7.26 -1.69
CA ASP A 64 -1.86 8.23 -0.67
C ASP A 64 -1.80 9.66 -1.20
N LEU A 65 -2.62 10.53 -0.61
CA LEU A 65 -2.71 11.94 -0.98
C LEU A 65 -1.64 12.74 -0.25
N LYS A 66 -0.75 13.40 -1.00
CA LYS A 66 0.15 14.37 -0.40
C LYS A 66 -0.59 15.63 0.05
N ASP A 67 -1.44 16.15 -0.84
CA ASP A 67 -2.26 17.33 -0.62
C ASP A 67 -3.52 17.28 -1.53
N ALA A 68 -4.28 18.37 -1.61
CA ALA A 68 -5.49 18.43 -2.42
C ALA A 68 -5.24 18.34 -3.94
N SER A 69 -4.00 18.47 -4.39
CA SER A 69 -3.62 18.52 -5.80
C SER A 69 -2.72 17.38 -6.26
N THR A 70 -2.11 16.65 -5.32
CA THR A 70 -1.04 15.69 -5.61
C THR A 70 -1.25 14.37 -4.90
N VAL A 71 -1.14 13.29 -5.65
CA VAL A 71 -1.14 11.91 -5.17
C VAL A 71 0.23 11.27 -5.38
N VAL A 72 0.65 10.42 -4.44
CA VAL A 72 1.75 9.46 -4.62
C VAL A 72 1.17 8.08 -4.89
N ILE A 73 1.75 7.41 -5.85
CA ILE A 73 1.40 6.04 -6.25
C ILE A 73 2.70 5.24 -6.29
N PRO A 74 2.81 4.07 -5.63
CA PRO A 74 3.94 3.18 -5.84
C PRO A 74 4.14 2.93 -7.33
N ASP A 75 5.37 3.16 -7.84
CA ASP A 75 5.65 3.01 -9.28
C ASP A 75 5.80 1.54 -9.66
N TYR A 76 5.11 1.13 -10.69
CA TYR A 76 5.12 -0.25 -11.18
C TYR A 76 5.85 -0.40 -12.51
N SER A 77 6.74 0.55 -12.84
CA SER A 77 7.58 0.47 -14.05
C SER A 77 8.84 -0.40 -13.89
N GLY A 78 9.23 -0.69 -12.66
CA GLY A 78 10.45 -1.44 -12.35
C GLY A 78 11.71 -0.57 -12.25
N GLU A 79 11.59 0.75 -12.38
CA GLU A 79 12.73 1.68 -12.31
C GLU A 79 12.74 2.52 -11.04
N ASN A 80 11.59 3.03 -10.64
CA ASN A 80 11.42 3.92 -9.51
C ASN A 80 10.51 3.31 -8.43
N ARG A 81 10.59 3.87 -7.22
CA ARG A 81 9.71 3.50 -6.11
C ARG A 81 8.38 4.22 -6.19
N PHE A 82 8.35 5.47 -6.63
CA PHE A 82 7.17 6.33 -6.57
C PHE A 82 6.94 7.11 -7.85
N SER A 83 5.68 7.17 -8.26
CA SER A 83 5.12 8.10 -9.23
C SER A 83 4.27 9.15 -8.51
N TRP A 84 4.38 10.40 -8.92
CA TRP A 84 3.61 11.53 -8.40
C TRP A 84 2.71 12.04 -9.50
N ALA A 85 1.42 12.17 -9.22
CA ALA A 85 0.44 12.59 -10.21
C ALA A 85 -0.44 13.74 -9.74
N SER A 86 -0.94 14.50 -10.71
CA SER A 86 -1.88 15.59 -10.50
C SER A 86 -3.29 15.06 -10.27
N LEU A 87 -3.94 15.50 -9.19
CA LEU A 87 -5.37 15.25 -8.92
C LEU A 87 -6.32 16.19 -9.68
N SER A 88 -5.78 17.07 -10.50
CA SER A 88 -6.60 17.93 -11.37
C SER A 88 -6.72 17.36 -12.79
N TYR A 89 -5.63 16.78 -13.31
CA TYR A 89 -5.55 16.37 -14.71
C TYR A 89 -5.07 14.92 -14.89
N GLY A 90 -4.68 14.22 -13.84
CA GLY A 90 -4.15 12.86 -13.91
C GLY A 90 -2.74 12.74 -14.49
N GLU A 91 -2.07 13.87 -14.71
CA GLU A 91 -0.75 13.92 -15.33
C GLU A 91 0.33 13.39 -14.40
N LEU A 92 1.29 12.65 -14.95
CA LEU A 92 2.52 12.29 -14.28
C LEU A 92 3.36 13.55 -14.07
N LEU A 93 3.56 13.95 -12.81
CA LEU A 93 4.37 15.11 -12.44
C LEU A 93 5.86 14.77 -12.36
N ARG A 94 6.18 13.65 -11.72
CA ARG A 94 7.55 13.15 -11.59
C ARG A 94 7.57 11.70 -11.12
N LYS A 95 8.70 11.04 -11.29
CA LYS A 95 9.08 9.81 -10.60
C LYS A 95 10.19 10.08 -9.61
N SER A 96 10.29 9.31 -8.54
CA SER A 96 11.32 9.50 -7.52
C SER A 96 11.72 8.19 -6.88
N GLU A 97 12.90 8.21 -6.24
CA GLU A 97 13.54 7.08 -5.59
C GLU A 97 13.74 5.90 -6.56
N GLN A 98 14.98 5.62 -6.88
CA GLN A 98 15.30 4.43 -7.67
C GLN A 98 15.07 3.18 -6.83
N ILE A 99 14.65 2.09 -7.48
CA ILE A 99 14.56 0.79 -6.83
C ILE A 99 15.99 0.34 -6.49
N PRO A 100 16.30 0.10 -5.21
CA PRO A 100 17.65 -0.29 -4.78
C PRO A 100 17.86 -1.79 -5.01
N VAL A 101 18.04 -2.23 -6.25
CA VAL A 101 18.38 -3.61 -6.57
C VAL A 101 19.88 -3.84 -6.47
N SER A 102 20.28 -4.96 -5.88
CA SER A 102 21.70 -5.35 -5.77
C SER A 102 22.28 -5.80 -7.11
N ASP A 103 21.46 -6.31 -8.01
CA ASP A 103 21.85 -6.71 -9.36
C ASP A 103 21.24 -5.78 -10.43
N PRO A 104 21.99 -4.80 -10.97
CA PRO A 104 21.49 -3.91 -12.01
C PRO A 104 21.12 -4.60 -13.33
N GLU A 105 21.62 -5.81 -13.60
CA GLU A 105 21.24 -6.56 -14.81
C GLU A 105 19.80 -7.00 -14.75
N LEU A 106 19.29 -7.29 -13.54
CA LEU A 106 17.90 -7.66 -13.32
C LEU A 106 16.93 -6.59 -13.82
N LEU A 107 17.27 -5.30 -13.64
CA LEU A 107 16.47 -4.18 -14.17
C LEU A 107 16.41 -4.18 -15.71
N ARG A 108 17.47 -4.64 -16.37
CA ARG A 108 17.54 -4.70 -17.84
C ARG A 108 16.81 -5.90 -18.40
N GLU A 109 16.86 -7.03 -17.69
CA GLU A 109 16.27 -8.28 -18.15
C GLU A 109 14.77 -8.33 -17.92
N SER A 110 14.28 -7.76 -16.83
CA SER A 110 12.86 -7.88 -16.48
C SER A 110 12.34 -6.78 -15.55
N ALA A 111 12.17 -5.56 -16.07
CA ALA A 111 11.52 -4.47 -15.34
C ALA A 111 10.13 -4.87 -14.77
N PRO A 112 9.25 -5.62 -15.48
CA PRO A 112 8.00 -6.08 -14.88
C PRO A 112 8.19 -7.00 -13.67
N ALA A 113 9.20 -7.87 -13.67
CA ALA A 113 9.46 -8.74 -12.52
C ALA A 113 9.98 -7.96 -11.33
N VAL A 114 10.85 -6.97 -11.55
CA VAL A 114 11.33 -6.05 -10.51
C VAL A 114 10.15 -5.27 -9.93
N ALA A 115 9.29 -4.71 -10.77
CA ALA A 115 8.10 -3.97 -10.32
C ALA A 115 7.19 -4.83 -9.42
N GLN A 116 6.93 -6.06 -9.82
CA GLN A 116 6.11 -7.00 -9.04
C GLN A 116 6.77 -7.40 -7.72
N GLY A 117 8.10 -7.65 -7.75
CA GLY A 117 8.86 -7.95 -6.54
C GLY A 117 8.84 -6.79 -5.53
N TRP A 118 8.93 -5.57 -6.01
CA TRP A 118 8.94 -4.34 -5.22
C TRP A 118 7.56 -3.71 -5.00
N ASN A 119 6.49 -4.46 -5.21
CA ASN A 119 5.15 -3.99 -4.88
C ASN A 119 5.08 -3.48 -3.44
N SER A 120 4.55 -2.28 -3.26
CA SER A 120 4.62 -1.55 -2.00
C SER A 120 3.29 -0.91 -1.63
N PHE A 121 3.11 -0.71 -0.32
CA PHE A 121 2.06 0.13 0.25
C PHE A 121 2.69 1.40 0.80
N VAL A 122 1.94 2.50 0.80
CA VAL A 122 2.45 3.82 1.18
C VAL A 122 1.48 4.54 2.10
N SER A 123 2.03 5.33 3.03
CA SER A 123 1.24 6.21 3.87
C SER A 123 2.03 7.45 4.24
N PHE A 124 1.39 8.62 4.18
CA PHE A 124 1.94 9.85 4.72
C PHE A 124 1.57 10.02 6.20
N SER A 125 2.47 10.64 6.96
CA SER A 125 2.08 11.24 8.24
C SER A 125 0.96 12.27 8.05
N PRO A 126 0.09 12.51 9.06
CA PRO A 126 -0.98 13.49 8.95
C PRO A 126 -0.51 14.89 8.56
N ASP A 127 0.65 15.31 9.05
CA ASP A 127 1.29 16.60 8.73
C ASP A 127 2.04 16.60 7.38
N LYS A 128 2.06 15.45 6.67
CA LYS A 128 2.69 15.24 5.36
C LYS A 128 4.20 15.49 5.32
N LYS A 129 4.88 15.40 6.48
CA LYS A 129 6.34 15.57 6.56
C LYS A 129 7.12 14.31 6.27
N ILE A 130 6.54 13.14 6.52
CA ILE A 130 7.14 11.85 6.16
C ILE A 130 6.22 11.04 5.25
N LEU A 131 6.83 10.26 4.38
CA LEU A 131 6.22 9.20 3.60
C LEU A 131 6.85 7.89 4.04
N VAL A 132 6.04 6.92 4.40
CA VAL A 132 6.47 5.56 4.69
C VAL A 132 6.07 4.65 3.54
N SER A 133 6.96 3.75 3.15
CA SER A 133 6.70 2.70 2.18
C SER A 133 7.08 1.35 2.75
N VAL A 134 6.18 0.37 2.65
CA VAL A 134 6.45 -1.02 3.03
C VAL A 134 6.35 -1.93 1.81
N THR A 135 7.24 -2.93 1.73
CA THR A 135 7.33 -3.80 0.57
C THR A 135 6.63 -5.13 0.84
N GLN A 136 5.70 -5.53 -0.04
CA GLN A 136 4.89 -6.73 0.17
C GLN A 136 5.72 -8.02 0.21
N PHE A 137 6.70 -8.16 -0.67
CA PHE A 137 7.51 -9.38 -0.82
C PHE A 137 8.93 -9.27 -0.26
N GLY A 138 9.21 -8.22 0.52
CA GLY A 138 10.47 -7.98 1.19
C GLY A 138 10.24 -7.42 2.58
N ASP A 139 11.01 -7.84 3.58
CA ASP A 139 10.92 -7.29 4.94
C ASP A 139 11.61 -5.93 4.97
N ARG A 140 11.01 -4.95 4.26
CA ARG A 140 11.54 -3.61 4.12
C ARG A 140 10.47 -2.57 4.35
N LEU A 141 10.76 -1.67 5.28
CA LEU A 141 10.04 -0.44 5.54
C LEU A 141 11.02 0.72 5.34
N ASP A 142 10.68 1.65 4.50
CA ASP A 142 11.47 2.85 4.20
C ASP A 142 10.72 4.10 4.64
N ILE A 143 11.43 5.04 5.26
CA ILE A 143 10.93 6.32 5.74
C ILE A 143 11.62 7.44 4.97
N TYR A 144 10.84 8.32 4.35
CA TYR A 144 11.33 9.43 3.54
C TYR A 144 10.90 10.77 4.13
N SER A 145 11.85 11.69 4.28
CA SER A 145 11.54 13.09 4.64
C SER A 145 11.03 13.84 3.42
N MET A 146 9.86 14.44 3.54
CA MET A 146 9.30 15.26 2.45
C MET A 146 9.96 16.63 2.34
N ALA A 147 10.59 17.13 3.40
CA ALA A 147 11.34 18.38 3.39
C ALA A 147 12.65 18.27 2.62
N SER A 148 13.43 17.23 2.88
CA SER A 148 14.71 16.97 2.22
C SER A 148 14.60 16.09 0.99
N GLN A 149 13.46 15.42 0.79
CA GLN A 149 13.22 14.37 -0.20
C GLN A 149 14.27 13.26 -0.14
N LYS A 150 14.69 12.89 1.07
CA LYS A 150 15.70 11.87 1.32
C LYS A 150 15.14 10.75 2.16
N HIS A 151 15.64 9.56 1.92
CA HIS A 151 15.50 8.44 2.81
C HIS A 151 16.14 8.76 4.17
N ILE A 152 15.40 8.59 5.25
CA ILE A 152 15.83 8.99 6.61
C ILE A 152 15.82 7.82 7.61
N GLY A 153 15.16 6.71 7.28
CA GLY A 153 15.09 5.54 8.14
C GLY A 153 14.63 4.30 7.41
N GLU A 154 15.00 3.15 7.94
CA GLU A 154 14.55 1.85 7.46
C GLU A 154 14.35 0.88 8.61
N LEU A 155 13.44 -0.07 8.42
CA LEU A 155 13.23 -1.21 9.30
C LEU A 155 13.21 -2.47 8.43
N GLY A 156 13.75 -3.55 8.96
CA GLY A 156 13.75 -4.86 8.29
C GLY A 156 15.16 -5.40 8.08
N GLY A 157 15.20 -6.67 7.68
CA GLY A 157 16.43 -7.43 7.54
C GLY A 157 17.11 -7.23 6.19
N ASP A 158 17.34 -8.32 5.44
CA ASP A 158 18.03 -8.32 4.14
C ASP A 158 17.29 -7.53 3.03
N GLY A 159 16.16 -6.96 3.39
CA GLY A 159 15.43 -5.87 2.75
C GLY A 159 14.94 -6.10 1.33
N GLU A 160 15.75 -6.69 0.49
CA GLU A 160 15.45 -6.84 -0.94
C GLU A 160 14.43 -7.96 -1.19
N PRO A 161 13.36 -7.70 -1.95
CA PRO A 161 12.38 -8.72 -2.31
C PRO A 161 13.02 -9.87 -3.08
N GLN A 162 12.72 -11.11 -2.67
CA GLN A 162 13.15 -12.30 -3.38
C GLN A 162 12.08 -12.75 -4.36
N PHE A 163 12.41 -12.81 -5.64
CA PHE A 163 11.55 -13.30 -6.70
C PHE A 163 12.35 -14.04 -7.78
N LYS A 164 11.63 -14.78 -8.61
CA LYS A 164 12.17 -15.42 -9.81
C LYS A 164 11.48 -14.80 -11.02
N VAL A 165 12.21 -14.68 -12.11
CA VAL A 165 11.63 -14.23 -13.38
C VAL A 165 11.01 -15.46 -14.07
N SER A 166 9.72 -15.35 -14.43
CA SER A 166 9.04 -16.38 -15.22
C SER A 166 9.50 -16.33 -16.68
N PRO A 167 9.27 -17.40 -17.48
CA PRO A 167 9.55 -17.37 -18.91
C PRO A 167 8.86 -16.23 -19.66
N GLU A 168 7.72 -15.75 -19.15
CA GLU A 168 6.95 -14.65 -19.70
C GLU A 168 7.42 -13.28 -19.19
N GLY A 169 8.46 -13.24 -18.35
CA GLY A 169 9.03 -11.99 -17.82
C GLY A 169 8.35 -11.44 -16.58
N TYR A 170 7.48 -12.20 -15.91
CA TYR A 170 6.82 -11.78 -14.67
C TYR A 170 7.62 -12.19 -13.43
N GLY A 171 7.45 -11.43 -12.34
CA GLY A 171 8.03 -11.73 -11.04
C GLY A 171 7.20 -12.77 -10.29
N LEU A 172 7.81 -13.88 -9.94
CA LEU A 172 7.21 -14.91 -9.09
C LEU A 172 7.82 -14.79 -7.69
N PRO A 173 7.05 -14.45 -6.64
CA PRO A 173 7.58 -14.37 -5.29
C PRO A 173 8.27 -15.66 -4.88
N ALA A 174 9.50 -15.56 -4.38
CA ALA A 174 10.31 -16.69 -3.95
C ALA A 174 10.64 -16.65 -2.45
N GLY A 175 10.54 -15.48 -1.84
CA GLY A 175 10.84 -15.23 -0.44
C GLY A 175 9.61 -15.31 0.47
N ARG A 176 9.44 -14.26 1.27
CA ARG A 176 8.35 -14.11 2.24
C ARG A 176 7.32 -13.11 1.72
N ILE A 177 6.07 -13.30 2.13
CA ILE A 177 5.10 -12.20 2.16
C ILE A 177 5.33 -11.48 3.48
N CYS A 178 5.54 -10.17 3.41
CA CYS A 178 5.89 -9.40 4.58
C CYS A 178 4.79 -8.42 4.96
N TYR A 179 4.54 -7.39 4.16
CA TYR A 179 3.58 -6.37 4.54
C TYR A 179 2.32 -6.43 3.69
N TYR A 180 1.18 -6.10 4.33
CA TYR A 180 -0.13 -6.00 3.69
C TYR A 180 -0.68 -4.58 3.72
N ASP A 181 -0.26 -3.77 4.68
CA ASP A 181 -0.71 -2.38 4.79
C ASP A 181 0.19 -1.59 5.73
N VAL A 182 0.13 -0.26 5.63
CA VAL A 182 0.81 0.71 6.49
C VAL A 182 -0.07 1.93 6.72
N GLN A 183 -0.14 2.38 7.98
CA GLN A 183 -0.71 3.67 8.34
C GLN A 183 0.25 4.44 9.22
N VAL A 184 0.49 5.69 8.88
CA VAL A 184 1.28 6.63 9.68
C VAL A 184 0.33 7.57 10.42
N THR A 185 0.50 7.68 11.72
CA THR A 185 -0.22 8.60 12.60
C THR A 185 0.70 9.73 13.07
N ASP A 186 0.23 10.58 13.97
CA ASP A 186 1.07 11.64 14.55
C ASP A 186 2.20 11.09 15.44
N GLN A 187 2.04 9.89 16.00
CA GLN A 187 2.99 9.31 16.95
C GLN A 187 3.77 8.11 16.41
N TYR A 188 3.12 7.26 15.61
CA TYR A 188 3.68 5.97 15.24
C TYR A 188 3.43 5.60 13.78
N ILE A 189 4.17 4.58 13.35
CA ILE A 189 3.96 3.83 12.11
C ILE A 189 3.34 2.49 12.49
N TYR A 190 2.19 2.17 11.94
CA TYR A 190 1.48 0.89 12.12
C TYR A 190 1.57 0.08 10.84
N THR A 191 1.98 -1.17 10.97
CA THR A 191 2.09 -2.07 9.81
C THR A 191 1.47 -3.43 10.10
N ILE A 192 0.82 -4.00 9.11
CA ILE A 192 0.39 -5.40 9.14
C ILE A 192 1.44 -6.25 8.45
N TYR A 193 1.97 -7.20 9.22
CA TYR A 193 3.06 -8.06 8.80
C TYR A 193 2.67 -9.54 8.88
N ASP A 194 3.14 -10.34 7.92
CA ASP A 194 2.95 -11.79 7.86
C ASP A 194 4.25 -12.54 8.20
N GLY A 195 5.27 -12.39 7.36
CA GLY A 195 6.57 -13.05 7.50
C GLY A 195 6.61 -14.52 7.04
N ARG A 196 5.48 -15.12 6.61
CA ARG A 196 5.44 -16.50 6.10
C ARG A 196 6.11 -16.60 4.73
N LYS A 197 6.73 -17.75 4.46
CA LYS A 197 7.27 -18.03 3.12
C LYS A 197 6.12 -18.22 2.13
N PHE A 198 6.20 -17.57 0.98
CA PHE A 198 5.19 -17.68 -0.07
C PHE A 198 4.89 -19.14 -0.44
N LYS A 199 5.92 -19.98 -0.59
CA LYS A 199 5.78 -21.41 -0.88
C LYS A 199 5.00 -22.20 0.17
N ASP A 200 5.02 -21.77 1.43
CA ASP A 200 4.32 -22.46 2.51
C ASP A 200 2.85 -22.04 2.53
N ILE A 201 2.55 -20.78 2.24
CA ILE A 201 1.19 -20.28 2.05
C ILE A 201 0.50 -21.01 0.90
N MET A 202 1.19 -21.19 -0.23
CA MET A 202 0.66 -21.87 -1.41
C MET A 202 0.37 -23.38 -1.21
N LYS A 203 0.89 -23.98 -0.14
CA LYS A 203 0.64 -25.40 0.20
C LYS A 203 -0.55 -25.59 1.13
N LEU A 204 -1.05 -24.53 1.76
CA LEU A 204 -2.18 -24.63 2.67
C LEU A 204 -3.45 -24.92 1.86
N ALA A 205 -4.31 -25.83 2.36
CA ALA A 205 -5.60 -26.11 1.75
C ALA A 205 -6.49 -24.85 1.69
N ASP A 206 -6.34 -23.96 2.69
CA ASP A 206 -6.95 -22.63 2.77
C ASP A 206 -5.96 -21.54 2.31
N ALA A 207 -5.33 -21.76 1.16
CA ALA A 207 -4.24 -20.92 0.63
C ALA A 207 -4.62 -19.43 0.45
N TYR A 208 -5.88 -19.08 0.58
CA TYR A 208 -6.41 -17.72 0.39
C TYR A 208 -6.68 -16.97 1.69
N GLN A 209 -6.11 -17.37 2.81
CA GLN A 209 -6.09 -16.51 4.00
C GLN A 209 -5.13 -15.32 3.76
N GLN A 210 -5.60 -14.36 2.99
CA GLN A 210 -4.87 -13.11 2.75
C GLN A 210 -4.84 -12.27 4.03
N GLY A 211 -3.69 -11.69 4.31
CA GLY A 211 -3.49 -10.81 5.45
C GLY A 211 -2.42 -11.31 6.41
N GLY A 212 -1.83 -10.36 7.13
CA GLY A 212 -0.85 -10.61 8.18
C GLY A 212 -1.53 -10.75 9.54
N LYS A 213 -0.87 -11.48 10.43
CA LYS A 213 -1.32 -11.65 11.82
C LYS A 213 -0.47 -10.90 12.84
N ILE A 214 0.45 -10.08 12.38
CA ILE A 214 1.34 -9.32 13.25
C ILE A 214 1.13 -7.85 12.99
N LEU A 215 0.65 -7.12 14.01
CA LEU A 215 0.68 -5.67 14.03
C LEU A 215 2.01 -5.23 14.64
N ARG A 216 2.84 -4.53 13.88
CA ARG A 216 4.03 -3.85 14.37
C ARG A 216 3.75 -2.37 14.52
N ILE A 217 4.19 -1.80 15.64
CA ILE A 217 4.13 -0.37 15.93
C ILE A 217 5.56 0.13 16.05
N SER A 218 5.91 1.13 15.27
CA SER A 218 7.27 1.67 15.22
C SER A 218 7.26 3.19 15.39
N THR A 219 8.36 3.75 15.86
CA THR A 219 8.59 5.19 15.86
C THR A 219 8.72 5.71 14.42
N HIS A 220 8.73 7.03 14.26
CA HIS A 220 8.98 7.67 12.96
C HIS A 220 10.45 7.55 12.49
N GLU A 221 11.34 7.05 13.33
CA GLU A 221 12.72 6.69 13.01
C GLU A 221 12.87 5.23 12.58
N GLY A 222 11.82 4.41 12.77
CA GLY A 222 11.78 3.01 12.37
C GLY A 222 12.02 2.01 13.50
N ASP A 223 12.18 2.45 14.75
CA ASP A 223 12.37 1.56 15.90
C ASP A 223 11.05 0.88 16.29
N VAL A 224 11.01 -0.44 16.32
CA VAL A 224 9.83 -1.19 16.76
C VAL A 224 9.63 -1.01 18.26
N VAL A 225 8.51 -0.40 18.65
CA VAL A 225 8.16 -0.16 20.07
C VAL A 225 7.22 -1.23 20.62
N LYS A 226 6.35 -1.79 19.78
CA LYS A 226 5.40 -2.81 20.21
C LYS A 226 5.00 -3.74 19.07
N THR A 227 4.64 -4.97 19.43
CA THR A 227 4.17 -5.97 18.47
C THR A 227 2.99 -6.73 19.09
N TYR A 228 1.91 -6.87 18.32
CA TYR A 228 0.74 -7.69 18.68
C TYR A 228 0.60 -8.85 17.70
N VAL A 229 0.16 -9.99 18.23
CA VAL A 229 -0.29 -11.11 17.40
C VAL A 229 -1.82 -11.06 17.36
N LEU A 230 -2.36 -10.92 16.16
CA LEU A 230 -3.79 -10.85 15.93
C LEU A 230 -4.38 -12.28 15.80
N ASP A 231 -5.60 -12.45 16.24
CA ASP A 231 -6.31 -13.75 16.22
C ASP A 231 -6.77 -14.14 14.80
N ARG A 232 -6.79 -13.18 13.86
CA ARG A 232 -7.16 -13.40 12.47
C ARG A 232 -6.29 -12.63 11.48
N PRO A 233 -6.23 -13.04 10.20
CA PRO A 233 -5.45 -12.36 9.18
C PRO A 233 -6.11 -11.04 8.77
N ILE A 234 -5.32 -9.97 8.70
CA ILE A 234 -5.75 -8.62 8.34
C ILE A 234 -5.04 -8.18 7.07
N ALA A 235 -5.81 -7.68 6.12
CA ALA A 235 -5.30 -7.21 4.82
C ALA A 235 -5.22 -5.67 4.71
N GLY A 236 -5.91 -4.95 5.58
CA GLY A 236 -5.87 -3.48 5.63
C GLY A 236 -6.18 -2.98 7.03
N ILE A 237 -5.72 -1.79 7.40
CA ILE A 237 -5.92 -1.22 8.73
C ILE A 237 -6.39 0.23 8.70
N TYR A 238 -7.13 0.57 9.75
CA TYR A 238 -7.33 1.94 10.17
C TYR A 238 -7.12 2.04 11.68
N VAL A 239 -6.25 2.95 12.10
CA VAL A 239 -5.92 3.18 13.51
C VAL A 239 -6.52 4.50 13.96
N ASP A 240 -7.27 4.45 15.05
CA ASP A 240 -7.74 5.61 15.81
C ASP A 240 -7.02 5.61 17.18
N GLU A 241 -5.90 6.33 17.25
CA GLU A 241 -5.10 6.43 18.49
C GLU A 241 -5.90 7.09 19.62
N ALA A 242 -6.75 8.08 19.30
CA ALA A 242 -7.54 8.78 20.32
C ALA A 242 -8.59 7.86 20.94
N ALA A 243 -9.15 6.95 20.16
CA ALA A 243 -10.08 5.94 20.65
C ALA A 243 -9.38 4.69 21.22
N GLY A 244 -8.04 4.55 21.06
CA GLY A 244 -7.30 3.35 21.41
C GLY A 244 -7.76 2.11 20.62
N MET A 245 -8.04 2.26 19.35
CA MET A 245 -8.65 1.21 18.51
C MET A 245 -7.93 1.02 17.19
N LEU A 246 -7.73 -0.25 16.83
CA LEU A 246 -7.40 -0.69 15.48
C LEU A 246 -8.65 -1.28 14.82
N PHE A 247 -8.97 -0.84 13.63
CA PHE A 247 -9.93 -1.46 12.74
C PHE A 247 -9.17 -2.24 11.66
N GLY A 248 -9.44 -3.53 11.54
CA GLY A 248 -8.79 -4.40 10.59
C GLY A 248 -9.77 -4.89 9.53
N LEU A 249 -9.29 -5.03 8.29
CA LEU A 249 -10.02 -5.65 7.20
C LEU A 249 -9.63 -7.13 7.09
N ASP A 250 -10.53 -8.03 7.47
CA ASP A 250 -10.43 -9.47 7.24
C ASP A 250 -11.21 -9.85 5.98
N VAL A 251 -10.52 -9.96 4.85
CA VAL A 251 -11.14 -10.27 3.55
C VAL A 251 -11.67 -11.71 3.44
N ASN A 252 -11.37 -12.56 4.42
CA ASN A 252 -11.79 -13.96 4.44
C ASN A 252 -13.07 -14.18 5.27
N ALA A 253 -13.55 -13.15 5.97
CA ALA A 253 -14.73 -13.25 6.84
C ALA A 253 -15.98 -12.64 6.19
N ASP A 254 -17.16 -13.13 6.57
CA ASP A 254 -18.44 -12.53 6.16
C ASP A 254 -18.59 -11.11 6.72
N GLU A 255 -18.22 -10.91 7.99
CA GLU A 255 -18.06 -9.60 8.60
C GLU A 255 -16.60 -9.16 8.48
N GLN A 256 -16.31 -8.38 7.47
CA GLN A 256 -14.94 -8.05 7.08
C GLN A 256 -14.25 -7.04 8.01
N ILE A 257 -15.01 -6.19 8.71
CA ILE A 257 -14.41 -5.19 9.60
C ILE A 257 -14.37 -5.73 11.03
N VAL A 258 -13.18 -5.83 11.56
CA VAL A 258 -12.92 -6.27 12.93
C VAL A 258 -12.25 -5.17 13.74
N LYS A 259 -12.45 -5.19 15.06
CA LYS A 259 -11.92 -4.19 16.00
C LYS A 259 -11.01 -4.85 16.99
N PHE A 260 -9.86 -4.23 17.23
CA PHE A 260 -8.91 -4.64 18.24
C PHE A 260 -8.61 -3.44 19.16
N PRO A 261 -8.67 -3.61 20.49
CA PRO A 261 -8.19 -2.56 21.40
C PRO A 261 -6.67 -2.42 21.28
N LEU A 262 -6.19 -1.19 21.31
CA LEU A 262 -4.77 -0.86 21.35
C LEU A 262 -4.41 -0.30 22.72
N GLU A 263 -3.45 -0.91 23.37
CA GLU A 263 -2.83 -0.40 24.60
C GLU A 263 -1.44 0.15 24.23
N LEU A 264 -1.31 1.47 24.18
CA LEU A 264 -0.11 2.18 23.72
C LEU A 264 0.79 2.65 24.87
N GLU A 265 0.70 2.02 26.07
CA GLU A 265 1.58 2.34 27.20
C GLU A 265 2.98 1.75 27.04
#